data_33e95a7c6f36ca16c6672b4faaa6da1d
#
_entry.id   33e95a7c6f36ca16c6672b4faaa6da1d
#
_cell.length_a   1.000
_cell.length_b   1.000
_cell.length_c   1.000
_cell.angle_alpha   90.00
_cell.angle_beta   90.00
_cell.angle_gamma   90.00
#
_symmetry.space_group_name_H-M   'P 1'
#
loop_
_entity.id
_entity.type
_entity.pdbx_description
1 polymer ?
#
loop_
_entity_poly.entity_id
_entity_poly.type
_entity_poly.pdbx_seq_one_letter_code
_entity_poly.pdbx_strand_id
1 'polypeptide(L)'
;MTMTQQMTPAKVTLSQLPQALAGYFAAYEIKLLSHRISAGFPSPAADYAEDGLDLNRYLVQNKPATFMFTVKGDSMLGAGICDGDKVVVDKALKPKHKDIVVAVVDSEYTIKRLYQLRGRIELQPENPNYQPITFNEGSELQIWGVVVGVVRKYSNASSRYSKGSKS
;
A
#
# COMPACT_ATOMS: atom_id res chain seq x y z
N MET A 1 -23.74 20.03 -40.00
CA MET A 1 -22.32 19.61 -39.98
C MET A 1 -21.68 20.14 -38.69
N THR A 2 -21.58 19.33 -37.68
CA THR A 2 -21.02 19.72 -36.38
C THR A 2 -19.59 19.14 -36.29
N MET A 3 -18.61 20.02 -36.30
CA MET A 3 -17.19 19.64 -36.14
C MET A 3 -16.94 19.29 -34.67
N THR A 4 -16.68 18.03 -34.40
CA THR A 4 -16.17 17.57 -33.10
C THR A 4 -14.67 17.83 -33.06
N GLN A 5 -14.25 18.84 -32.28
CA GLN A 5 -12.83 19.05 -31.97
C GLN A 5 -12.37 17.96 -31.00
N GLN A 6 -11.50 17.09 -31.47
CA GLN A 6 -10.74 16.18 -30.62
C GLN A 6 -9.67 16.98 -29.86
N MET A 7 -9.85 17.07 -28.55
CA MET A 7 -8.80 17.61 -27.66
C MET A 7 -7.72 16.54 -27.50
N THR A 8 -6.57 16.81 -28.08
CA THR A 8 -5.34 16.02 -27.87
C THR A 8 -4.82 16.28 -26.45
N PRO A 9 -4.52 15.26 -25.64
CA PRO A 9 -3.95 15.50 -24.31
C PRO A 9 -2.54 16.08 -24.44
N ALA A 10 -2.29 17.16 -23.70
CA ALA A 10 -0.99 17.84 -23.67
C ALA A 10 0.09 16.86 -23.17
N LYS A 11 1.11 16.62 -23.99
CA LYS A 11 2.33 15.91 -23.59
C LYS A 11 3.07 16.78 -22.58
N VAL A 12 3.06 16.39 -21.31
CA VAL A 12 3.94 16.98 -20.29
C VAL A 12 5.35 16.45 -20.55
N THR A 13 6.24 17.32 -20.98
CA THR A 13 7.65 17.00 -21.22
C THR A 13 8.38 16.97 -19.87
N LEU A 14 9.22 15.96 -19.62
CA LEU A 14 10.04 15.78 -18.41
C LEU A 14 10.91 16.97 -18.01
N SER A 15 11.11 17.96 -18.91
CA SER A 15 11.87 19.19 -18.66
C SER A 15 11.10 20.24 -17.83
N GLN A 16 9.82 20.03 -17.52
CA GLN A 16 8.99 20.97 -16.75
C GLN A 16 8.82 20.61 -15.28
N LEU A 17 9.45 19.52 -14.82
CA LEU A 17 9.49 19.20 -13.39
C LEU A 17 10.54 20.06 -12.70
N PRO A 18 10.23 20.69 -11.55
CA PRO A 18 11.21 21.47 -10.81
C PRO A 18 12.42 20.60 -10.45
N GLN A 19 13.63 21.05 -10.79
CA GLN A 19 14.90 20.36 -10.50
C GLN A 19 15.14 20.10 -8.98
N ALA A 20 14.34 20.70 -8.10
CA ALA A 20 14.42 20.52 -6.66
C ALA A 20 14.02 19.11 -6.16
N LEU A 21 13.38 18.27 -6.98
CA LEU A 21 12.98 16.91 -6.58
C LEU A 21 14.07 15.84 -6.77
N ALA A 22 15.09 16.12 -7.58
CA ALA A 22 16.16 15.15 -7.85
C ALA A 22 17.17 14.98 -6.70
N GLY A 23 17.21 15.91 -5.73
CA GLY A 23 18.18 15.93 -4.64
C GLY A 23 17.69 15.37 -3.29
N TYR A 24 16.42 15.01 -3.15
CA TYR A 24 15.82 14.68 -1.85
C TYR A 24 15.69 13.19 -1.52
N PHE A 25 16.18 12.31 -2.36
CA PHE A 25 16.13 10.86 -2.10
C PHE A 25 17.51 10.30 -1.78
N ALA A 26 18.15 10.85 -0.75
CA ALA A 26 19.23 10.13 -0.09
C ALA A 26 18.60 8.86 0.54
N ALA A 27 19.11 7.69 0.18
CA ALA A 27 18.73 6.46 0.84
C ALA A 27 19.16 6.54 2.30
N TYR A 28 18.19 6.54 3.23
CA TYR A 28 18.49 6.45 4.65
C TYR A 28 18.54 4.96 5.02
N GLU A 29 19.72 4.49 5.37
CA GLU A 29 19.89 3.17 5.94
C GLU A 29 19.56 3.24 7.43
N ILE A 30 18.60 2.42 7.85
CA ILE A 30 18.26 2.23 9.26
C ILE A 30 18.95 0.96 9.73
N LYS A 31 19.67 1.04 10.88
CA LYS A 31 20.32 -0.14 11.46
C LYS A 31 19.24 -1.17 11.84
N LEU A 32 19.36 -2.35 11.27
CA LEU A 32 18.59 -3.52 11.67
C LEU A 32 19.36 -4.25 12.76
N LEU A 33 18.71 -4.49 13.88
CA LEU A 33 19.31 -5.30 14.95
C LEU A 33 18.94 -6.78 14.73
N SER A 34 19.90 -7.67 14.84
CA SER A 34 19.68 -9.13 14.65
C SER A 34 18.83 -9.74 15.76
N HIS A 35 18.76 -9.07 16.91
CA HIS A 35 17.98 -9.56 18.04
C HIS A 35 16.47 -9.37 17.80
N ARG A 36 15.72 -10.46 17.97
CA ARG A 36 14.26 -10.42 17.86
C ARG A 36 13.65 -9.95 19.17
N ILE A 37 12.82 -8.89 19.10
CA ILE A 37 12.06 -8.42 20.25
C ILE A 37 10.85 -9.32 20.46
N SER A 38 10.74 -9.88 21.66
CA SER A 38 9.54 -10.64 22.06
C SER A 38 8.36 -9.68 22.25
N ALA A 39 7.24 -9.95 21.60
CA ALA A 39 5.99 -9.23 21.83
C ALA A 39 5.18 -9.77 23.02
N GLY A 40 5.67 -10.83 23.68
CA GLY A 40 5.10 -11.41 24.87
C GLY A 40 5.97 -11.19 26.09
N PHE A 41 6.54 -12.28 26.64
CA PHE A 41 7.45 -12.18 27.77
C PHE A 41 8.79 -11.56 27.37
N PRO A 42 9.45 -10.79 28.28
CA PRO A 42 10.76 -10.22 28.02
C PRO A 42 11.79 -11.31 27.69
N SER A 43 12.68 -10.99 26.76
CA SER A 43 13.86 -11.80 26.43
C SER A 43 15.13 -11.03 26.80
N PRO A 44 16.28 -11.71 27.07
CA PRO A 44 17.55 -11.02 27.33
C PRO A 44 17.90 -10.09 26.19
N ALA A 45 18.35 -8.87 26.51
CA ALA A 45 18.81 -7.91 25.53
C ALA A 45 20.20 -8.30 25.04
N ALA A 46 20.36 -8.42 23.72
CA ALA A 46 21.66 -8.59 23.07
C ALA A 46 21.70 -7.69 21.84
N ASP A 47 22.56 -6.68 21.85
CA ASP A 47 22.65 -5.68 20.78
C ASP A 47 23.72 -6.11 19.76
N TYR A 48 23.30 -6.87 18.77
CA TYR A 48 24.12 -7.12 17.59
C TYR A 48 23.49 -6.38 16.40
N ALA A 49 24.22 -5.40 15.86
CA ALA A 49 23.78 -4.71 14.67
C ALA A 49 24.11 -5.56 13.44
N GLU A 50 23.12 -5.83 12.62
CA GLU A 50 23.28 -6.30 11.24
C GLU A 50 23.44 -5.11 10.28
N ASP A 51 23.68 -5.41 9.00
CA ASP A 51 23.77 -4.40 7.95
C ASP A 51 22.51 -3.52 7.92
N GLY A 52 22.69 -2.25 7.56
CA GLY A 52 21.59 -1.29 7.49
C GLY A 52 20.47 -1.73 6.55
N LEU A 53 19.23 -1.57 6.97
CA LEU A 53 18.05 -1.83 6.15
C LEU A 53 17.61 -0.56 5.41
N ASP A 54 17.74 -0.55 4.10
CA ASP A 54 17.11 0.46 3.25
C ASP A 54 15.63 0.08 3.04
N LEU A 55 14.73 0.81 3.69
CA LEU A 55 13.29 0.56 3.60
C LEU A 55 12.75 0.70 2.16
N ASN A 56 13.34 1.57 1.35
CA ASN A 56 12.93 1.71 -0.04
C ASN A 56 13.28 0.44 -0.83
N ARG A 57 14.49 -0.08 -0.67
CA ARG A 57 14.90 -1.34 -1.32
C ARG A 57 14.12 -2.55 -0.79
N TYR A 58 13.78 -2.53 0.49
CA TYR A 58 13.01 -3.62 1.12
C TYR A 58 11.57 -3.68 0.60
N LEU A 59 10.90 -2.53 0.45
CA LEU A 59 9.49 -2.46 0.08
C LEU A 59 9.27 -2.27 -1.43
N VAL A 60 10.24 -1.69 -2.17
CA VAL A 60 10.07 -1.28 -3.56
C VAL A 60 11.06 -2.05 -4.45
N GLN A 61 10.58 -3.13 -5.07
CA GLN A 61 11.38 -3.92 -6.01
C GLN A 61 11.26 -3.38 -7.44
N ASN A 62 10.09 -2.88 -7.83
CA ASN A 62 9.78 -2.35 -9.16
C ASN A 62 9.41 -0.87 -9.07
N LYS A 63 10.39 0.03 -8.98
CA LYS A 63 10.16 1.48 -8.79
C LYS A 63 9.09 2.07 -9.72
N PRO A 64 9.12 1.85 -11.06
CA PRO A 64 8.13 2.43 -11.96
C PRO A 64 6.72 1.86 -11.81
N ALA A 65 6.58 0.70 -11.17
CA ALA A 65 5.31 -0.01 -10.99
C ALA A 65 4.81 0.01 -9.54
N THR A 66 5.54 0.63 -8.62
CA THR A 66 5.20 0.68 -7.19
C THR A 66 4.53 1.98 -6.83
N PHE A 67 3.39 1.89 -6.15
CA PHE A 67 2.56 3.01 -5.73
C PHE A 67 2.18 2.85 -4.26
N MET A 68 1.70 3.95 -3.67
CA MET A 68 1.25 3.96 -2.28
C MET A 68 -0.17 4.49 -2.19
N PHE A 69 -1.04 3.80 -1.44
CA PHE A 69 -2.40 4.23 -1.15
C PHE A 69 -2.61 4.42 0.35
N THR A 70 -3.50 5.34 0.70
CA THR A 70 -4.01 5.43 2.06
C THR A 70 -5.25 4.57 2.19
N VAL A 71 -5.26 3.69 3.19
CA VAL A 71 -6.40 2.84 3.50
C VAL A 71 -7.48 3.64 4.21
N LYS A 72 -8.72 3.41 3.81
CA LYS A 72 -9.91 3.92 4.50
C LYS A 72 -10.81 2.75 4.88
N GLY A 73 -11.21 2.71 6.15
CA GLY A 73 -12.07 1.65 6.68
C GLY A 73 -11.28 0.50 7.31
N ASP A 74 -12.02 -0.51 7.77
CA ASP A 74 -11.52 -1.56 8.65
C ASP A 74 -11.75 -2.99 8.11
N SER A 75 -12.12 -3.12 6.84
CA SER A 75 -12.43 -4.43 6.24
C SER A 75 -11.26 -5.42 6.20
N MET A 76 -10.04 -4.96 6.48
CA MET A 76 -8.81 -5.75 6.44
C MET A 76 -8.09 -5.84 7.79
N LEU A 77 -8.79 -5.58 8.90
CA LEU A 77 -8.22 -5.64 10.27
C LEU A 77 -7.57 -6.98 10.60
N GLY A 78 -8.16 -8.09 10.22
CA GLY A 78 -7.60 -9.43 10.44
C GLY A 78 -6.28 -9.68 9.72
N ALA A 79 -5.99 -8.92 8.66
CA ALA A 79 -4.70 -8.91 7.99
C ALA A 79 -3.72 -7.88 8.59
N GLY A 80 -4.09 -7.20 9.68
CA GLY A 80 -3.27 -6.18 10.31
C GLY A 80 -3.27 -4.83 9.59
N ILE A 81 -4.16 -4.61 8.62
CA ILE A 81 -4.29 -3.36 7.87
C ILE A 81 -5.44 -2.55 8.47
N CYS A 82 -5.13 -1.34 8.95
CA CYS A 82 -6.06 -0.46 9.65
C CYS A 82 -6.37 0.80 8.84
N ASP A 83 -7.44 1.47 9.24
CA ASP A 83 -7.77 2.80 8.71
C ASP A 83 -6.59 3.78 8.88
N GLY A 84 -6.29 4.54 7.84
CA GLY A 84 -5.17 5.49 7.81
C GLY A 84 -3.80 4.90 7.46
N ASP A 85 -3.63 3.58 7.41
CA ASP A 85 -2.39 2.94 6.96
C ASP A 85 -2.02 3.35 5.54
N LYS A 86 -0.72 3.25 5.23
CA LYS A 86 -0.22 3.34 3.87
C LYS A 86 0.11 1.93 3.39
N VAL A 87 -0.49 1.51 2.29
CA VAL A 87 -0.15 0.25 1.63
C VAL A 87 0.71 0.50 0.41
N VAL A 88 1.78 -0.27 0.29
CA VAL A 88 2.67 -0.27 -0.87
C VAL A 88 2.17 -1.33 -1.84
N VAL A 89 1.94 -0.94 -3.09
CA VAL A 89 1.29 -1.77 -4.12
C VAL A 89 2.16 -1.84 -5.35
N ASP A 90 2.46 -3.05 -5.80
CA ASP A 90 3.20 -3.31 -7.02
C ASP A 90 2.25 -3.75 -8.14
N LYS A 91 2.19 -2.99 -9.23
CA LYS A 91 1.39 -3.29 -10.42
C LYS A 91 2.02 -4.32 -11.36
N ALA A 92 3.32 -4.53 -11.27
CA ALA A 92 4.03 -5.48 -12.14
C ALA A 92 3.86 -6.93 -11.69
N LEU A 93 3.46 -7.15 -10.44
CA LEU A 93 3.26 -8.49 -9.92
C LEU A 93 1.97 -9.11 -10.46
N LYS A 94 2.07 -10.37 -10.89
CA LYS A 94 0.89 -11.16 -11.25
C LYS A 94 0.18 -11.62 -9.96
N PRO A 95 -1.09 -11.24 -9.74
CA PRO A 95 -1.84 -11.63 -8.55
C PRO A 95 -1.99 -13.15 -8.45
N LYS A 96 -1.89 -13.68 -7.24
CA LYS A 96 -2.05 -15.10 -6.92
C LYS A 96 -3.11 -15.29 -5.85
N HIS A 97 -3.61 -16.53 -5.74
CA HIS A 97 -4.48 -16.92 -4.63
C HIS A 97 -3.87 -16.57 -3.28
N LYS A 98 -4.64 -15.91 -2.42
CA LYS A 98 -4.31 -15.37 -1.10
C LYS A 98 -3.47 -14.08 -1.08
N ASP A 99 -3.10 -13.53 -2.20
CA ASP A 99 -2.50 -12.19 -2.19
C ASP A 99 -3.52 -11.14 -1.68
N ILE A 100 -3.03 -10.14 -0.99
CA ILE A 100 -3.82 -8.93 -0.73
C ILE A 100 -3.65 -8.04 -1.95
N VAL A 101 -4.77 -7.59 -2.51
CA VAL A 101 -4.79 -6.83 -3.76
C VAL A 101 -5.56 -5.52 -3.60
N VAL A 102 -5.16 -4.54 -4.37
CA VAL A 102 -6.02 -3.40 -4.69
C VAL A 102 -6.76 -3.75 -5.98
N ALA A 103 -8.06 -3.72 -5.93
CA ALA A 103 -8.94 -4.02 -7.04
C ALA A 103 -9.85 -2.84 -7.36
N VAL A 104 -10.32 -2.79 -8.61
CA VAL A 104 -11.38 -1.88 -9.06
C VAL A 104 -12.62 -2.72 -9.28
N VAL A 105 -13.69 -2.40 -8.57
CA VAL A 105 -15.00 -3.02 -8.66
C VAL A 105 -16.00 -1.90 -8.89
N ASP A 106 -16.77 -1.97 -9.96
CA ASP A 106 -17.76 -0.95 -10.32
C ASP A 106 -17.19 0.49 -10.28
N SER A 107 -15.97 0.66 -10.82
CA SER A 107 -15.22 1.92 -10.86
C SER A 107 -14.70 2.43 -9.50
N GLU A 108 -14.81 1.66 -8.42
CA GLU A 108 -14.31 2.01 -7.09
C GLU A 108 -13.12 1.16 -6.67
N TYR A 109 -12.14 1.80 -6.02
CA TYR A 109 -10.99 1.09 -5.47
C TYR A 109 -11.35 0.40 -4.15
N THR A 110 -10.92 -0.85 -4.01
CA THR A 110 -11.04 -1.61 -2.77
C THR A 110 -9.77 -2.41 -2.49
N ILE A 111 -9.49 -2.69 -1.21
CA ILE A 111 -8.43 -3.58 -0.78
C ILE A 111 -9.04 -4.82 -0.15
N LYS A 112 -8.67 -6.01 -0.66
CA LYS A 112 -9.21 -7.30 -0.22
C LYS A 112 -8.19 -8.41 -0.41
N ARG A 113 -8.45 -9.56 0.19
CA ARG A 113 -7.70 -10.78 -0.12
C ARG A 113 -8.29 -11.46 -1.34
N LEU A 114 -7.46 -11.75 -2.32
CA LEU A 114 -7.87 -12.45 -3.53
C LEU A 114 -8.05 -13.95 -3.25
N TYR A 115 -9.25 -14.43 -3.43
CA TYR A 115 -9.52 -15.86 -3.54
C TYR A 115 -9.63 -16.23 -5.02
N GLN A 116 -8.74 -17.10 -5.48
CA GLN A 116 -8.74 -17.57 -6.87
C GLN A 116 -8.38 -19.06 -6.86
N LEU A 117 -9.39 -19.92 -6.88
CA LEU A 117 -9.20 -21.35 -6.84
C LEU A 117 -10.31 -22.06 -7.62
N ARG A 118 -9.94 -23.05 -8.44
CA ARG A 118 -10.87 -23.92 -9.19
C ARG A 118 -11.91 -23.13 -10.02
N GLY A 119 -11.47 -22.05 -10.66
CA GLY A 119 -12.35 -21.21 -11.49
C GLY A 119 -13.21 -20.20 -10.73
N ARG A 120 -13.23 -20.26 -9.38
CA ARG A 120 -13.94 -19.30 -8.54
C ARG A 120 -13.02 -18.14 -8.19
N ILE A 121 -13.51 -16.92 -8.35
CA ILE A 121 -12.82 -15.68 -8.00
C ILE A 121 -13.68 -14.90 -7.04
N GLU A 122 -13.10 -14.48 -5.92
CA GLU A 122 -13.74 -13.64 -4.92
C GLU A 122 -12.74 -12.66 -4.33
N LEU A 123 -13.22 -11.53 -3.86
CA LEU A 123 -12.47 -10.60 -3.03
C LEU A 123 -12.97 -10.71 -1.59
N GLN A 124 -12.15 -11.28 -0.72
CA GLN A 124 -12.50 -11.59 0.65
C GLN A 124 -12.02 -10.51 1.62
N PRO A 125 -12.88 -9.98 2.49
CA PRO A 125 -12.46 -9.13 3.60
C PRO A 125 -11.75 -9.98 4.66
N GLU A 126 -10.92 -9.34 5.45
CA GLU A 126 -10.29 -9.89 6.67
C GLU A 126 -10.94 -9.26 7.92
N ASN A 127 -12.28 -9.19 7.90
CA ASN A 127 -13.11 -8.71 8.99
C ASN A 127 -14.48 -9.37 8.87
N PRO A 128 -14.97 -10.11 9.89
CA PRO A 128 -16.23 -10.83 9.81
C PRO A 128 -17.47 -9.95 9.65
N ASN A 129 -17.35 -8.64 9.90
CA ASN A 129 -18.45 -7.69 9.71
C ASN A 129 -18.72 -7.36 8.24
N TYR A 130 -17.88 -7.86 7.32
CA TYR A 130 -17.99 -7.60 5.89
C TYR A 130 -18.22 -8.89 5.12
N GLN A 131 -18.98 -8.81 4.02
CA GLN A 131 -19.22 -9.95 3.14
C GLN A 131 -18.19 -9.99 2.00
N PRO A 132 -17.82 -11.18 1.51
CA PRO A 132 -17.03 -11.32 0.30
C PRO A 132 -17.74 -10.71 -0.91
N ILE A 133 -16.95 -10.15 -1.82
CA ILE A 133 -17.44 -9.68 -3.12
C ILE A 133 -17.24 -10.84 -4.10
N THR A 134 -18.36 -11.35 -4.62
CA THR A 134 -18.39 -12.43 -5.62
C THR A 134 -18.70 -11.83 -7.00
N PHE A 135 -18.15 -12.46 -8.03
CA PHE A 135 -18.34 -12.00 -9.40
C PHE A 135 -19.17 -13.03 -10.18
N ASN A 136 -20.26 -12.56 -10.79
CA ASN A 136 -21.07 -13.33 -11.73
C ASN A 136 -20.54 -13.14 -13.15
N GLU A 137 -21.00 -13.95 -14.09
CA GLU A 137 -20.71 -13.74 -15.51
C GLU A 137 -21.14 -12.33 -15.94
N GLY A 138 -20.19 -11.55 -16.48
CA GLY A 138 -20.42 -10.16 -16.89
C GLY A 138 -20.01 -9.09 -15.86
N SER A 139 -19.62 -9.45 -14.65
CA SER A 139 -19.05 -8.50 -13.69
C SER A 139 -17.61 -8.15 -14.07
N GLU A 140 -17.24 -6.88 -14.05
CA GLU A 140 -15.88 -6.42 -14.33
C GLU A 140 -15.08 -6.36 -13.03
N LEU A 141 -14.15 -7.31 -12.86
CA LEU A 141 -13.11 -7.26 -11.85
C LEU A 141 -11.79 -6.89 -12.51
N GLN A 142 -11.22 -5.80 -12.09
CA GLN A 142 -9.86 -5.44 -12.45
C GLN A 142 -8.97 -5.45 -11.21
N ILE A 143 -7.96 -6.33 -11.16
CA ILE A 143 -6.91 -6.24 -10.16
C ILE A 143 -5.96 -5.12 -10.57
N TRP A 144 -5.86 -4.09 -9.74
CA TRP A 144 -5.00 -2.94 -10.01
C TRP A 144 -3.54 -3.21 -9.64
N GLY A 145 -3.30 -3.96 -8.57
CA GLY A 145 -1.96 -4.37 -8.14
C GLY A 145 -1.97 -5.19 -6.87
N VAL A 146 -0.81 -5.76 -6.52
CA VAL A 146 -0.59 -6.61 -5.35
C VAL A 146 0.00 -5.77 -4.22
N VAL A 147 -0.55 -5.89 -3.02
CA VAL A 147 -0.03 -5.24 -1.82
C VAL A 147 1.21 -5.98 -1.34
N VAL A 148 2.34 -5.29 -1.29
CA VAL A 148 3.64 -5.86 -0.89
C VAL A 148 4.10 -5.41 0.49
N GLY A 149 3.45 -4.40 1.07
CA GLY A 149 3.80 -3.92 2.40
C GLY A 149 2.79 -2.94 2.97
N VAL A 150 2.90 -2.74 4.28
CA VAL A 150 2.10 -1.77 5.05
C VAL A 150 3.06 -0.88 5.83
N VAL A 151 2.81 0.43 5.80
CA VAL A 151 3.56 1.41 6.56
C VAL A 151 2.61 2.15 7.49
N ARG A 152 2.86 2.04 8.79
CA ARG A 152 2.12 2.74 9.83
C ARG A 152 3.06 3.56 10.70
N LYS A 153 2.75 4.83 10.87
CA LYS A 153 3.47 5.72 11.77
C LYS A 153 2.68 5.90 13.05
N TYR A 154 3.30 5.60 14.17
CA TYR A 154 2.74 5.94 15.47
C TYR A 154 3.14 7.36 15.86
N SER A 155 2.18 8.16 16.34
CA SER A 155 2.46 9.50 16.84
C SER A 155 3.03 9.41 18.25
N ASN A 156 4.11 10.14 18.53
CA ASN A 156 4.61 10.33 19.90
C ASN A 156 3.61 11.17 20.70
N ALA A 157 3.55 10.98 22.03
CA ALA A 157 2.64 11.71 22.92
C ALA A 157 2.78 13.23 22.78
N SER A 158 3.99 13.75 22.55
CA SER A 158 4.28 15.18 22.35
C SER A 158 3.63 15.79 21.10
N SER A 159 3.34 14.99 20.08
CA SER A 159 2.70 15.46 18.83
C SER A 159 1.19 15.72 19.00
N ARG A 160 0.58 15.26 20.08
CA ARG A 160 -0.85 15.46 20.35
C ARG A 160 -1.16 16.85 20.91
N TYR A 161 -0.18 17.51 21.51
CA TYR A 161 -0.36 18.82 22.16
C TYR A 161 -0.18 20.02 21.22
N SER A 162 0.41 19.84 20.03
CA SER A 162 0.68 20.95 19.10
C SER A 162 -0.50 21.36 18.20
N LYS A 163 -1.65 20.67 18.26
CA LYS A 163 -2.84 21.00 17.46
C LYS A 163 -3.93 21.79 18.21
N GLY A 164 -3.69 22.18 19.47
CA GLY A 164 -4.68 22.80 20.34
C GLY A 164 -4.50 24.30 20.61
N SER A 165 -3.62 25.02 19.90
CA SER A 165 -3.40 26.45 20.12
C SER A 165 -3.49 27.25 18.84
N LYS A 166 -4.69 27.41 18.33
CA LYS A 166 -5.10 28.58 17.52
C LYS A 166 -6.51 28.95 17.92
N SER A 167 -6.57 29.81 18.91
CA SER A 167 -7.72 30.70 19.14
C SER A 167 -7.64 31.84 18.17
#